data_ca2bc9e3f5dcb6352f125a0d79cdc187
#
_entry.id   ca2bc9e3f5dcb6352f125a0d79cdc187
#
_cell.length_a   1.000
_cell.length_b   1.000
_cell.length_c   1.000
_cell.angle_alpha   90.00
_cell.angle_beta   90.00
_cell.angle_gamma   90.00
#
_symmetry.space_group_name_H-M   'P 1'
#
loop_
_entity.id
_entity.type
_entity.pdbx_description
1 polymer ?
#
loop_
_entity_poly.entity_id
_entity_poly.type
_entity_poly.pdbx_seq_one_letter_code
_entity_poly.pdbx_strand_id
1 'polypeptide(L)'
;MLLGRMVGMEAAGIYDVGQEAANMPSSEFVVVLSEAILAGFTRLADQPAKLAKAYARAIAMILSLSLPADIGIALVAEPFVHVVLTDRFIEAVPLIQILAFYGILVTGLGNMHAVYIAVGRPARSTAYQAIDTAIRLPLLFVGISMLGMVGAAWAMLASAIFGLIVGAVLIVRDFGVSLSGILKQVWRVAFATGIMALAVSYVLMQVGQEAYVVQLLATVAMGIVVYVGALASLWHLSNRPDGPEQFAIDWVSSRFKSSQ
;
A
#
# COMPACT_ATOMS: atom_id res chain seq x y z
N MET A 1 -12.62 -2.88 -18.95
CA MET A 1 -13.63 -3.19 -19.99
C MET A 1 -15.05 -3.35 -19.46
N LEU A 2 -15.31 -4.02 -18.31
CA LEU A 2 -16.66 -4.14 -17.72
C LEU A 2 -17.27 -2.77 -17.41
N LEU A 3 -16.52 -1.89 -16.73
CA LEU A 3 -16.97 -0.57 -16.33
C LEU A 3 -17.43 0.29 -17.54
N GLY A 4 -16.63 0.33 -18.61
CA GLY A 4 -16.94 1.09 -19.81
C GLY A 4 -18.20 0.60 -20.54
N ARG A 5 -18.53 -0.69 -20.42
CA ARG A 5 -19.77 -1.25 -21.00
C ARG A 5 -21.02 -1.00 -20.14
N MET A 6 -20.85 -0.91 -18.81
CA MET A 6 -21.98 -0.80 -17.87
C MET A 6 -22.31 0.66 -17.52
N VAL A 7 -21.29 1.52 -17.41
CA VAL A 7 -21.46 2.91 -16.92
C VAL A 7 -21.08 3.96 -18.00
N GLY A 8 -20.38 3.55 -19.05
CA GLY A 8 -19.92 4.42 -20.14
C GLY A 8 -18.42 4.66 -20.14
N MET A 9 -17.90 5.10 -21.27
CA MET A 9 -16.45 5.29 -21.50
C MET A 9 -15.87 6.44 -20.67
N GLU A 10 -16.67 7.48 -20.42
CA GLU A 10 -16.25 8.64 -19.63
C GLU A 10 -16.03 8.23 -18.15
N ALA A 11 -16.98 7.53 -17.55
CA ALA A 11 -16.86 7.02 -16.19
C ALA A 11 -15.69 6.02 -16.05
N ALA A 12 -15.45 5.19 -17.08
CA ALA A 12 -14.27 4.31 -17.09
C ALA A 12 -12.96 5.11 -17.11
N GLY A 13 -12.90 6.20 -17.89
CA GLY A 13 -11.74 7.08 -17.91
C GLY A 13 -11.47 7.77 -16.58
N ILE A 14 -12.53 8.27 -15.91
CA ILE A 14 -12.40 8.87 -14.56
C ILE A 14 -11.92 7.82 -13.54
N TYR A 15 -12.45 6.60 -13.62
CA TYR A 15 -12.01 5.50 -12.75
C TYR A 15 -10.54 5.14 -12.96
N ASP A 16 -10.09 5.00 -14.21
CA ASP A 16 -8.71 4.66 -14.55
C ASP A 16 -7.74 5.74 -14.05
N VAL A 17 -8.07 7.03 -14.24
CA VAL A 17 -7.29 8.15 -13.71
C VAL A 17 -7.27 8.14 -12.18
N GLY A 18 -8.41 7.90 -11.52
CA GLY A 18 -8.50 7.78 -10.07
C GLY A 18 -7.65 6.63 -9.52
N GLN A 19 -7.66 5.48 -10.21
CA GLN A 19 -6.86 4.32 -9.84
C GLN A 19 -5.36 4.57 -10.03
N GLU A 20 -4.96 5.21 -11.12
CA GLU A 20 -3.56 5.57 -11.38
C GLU A 20 -3.07 6.55 -10.32
N ALA A 21 -3.83 7.60 -10.02
CA ALA A 21 -3.51 8.56 -8.97
C ALA A 21 -3.38 7.91 -7.59
N ALA A 22 -4.28 6.99 -7.23
CA ALA A 22 -4.24 6.28 -5.96
C ALA A 22 -2.99 5.38 -5.82
N ASN A 23 -2.54 4.76 -6.92
CA ASN A 23 -1.41 3.85 -6.91
C ASN A 23 -0.04 4.56 -7.08
N MET A 24 -0.03 5.77 -7.65
CA MET A 24 1.20 6.50 -8.00
C MET A 24 2.23 6.60 -6.86
N PRO A 25 1.84 6.92 -5.61
CA PRO A 25 2.83 7.10 -4.55
C PRO A 25 3.52 5.80 -4.12
N SER A 26 2.85 4.66 -4.21
CA SER A 26 3.35 3.37 -3.70
C SER A 26 3.95 2.47 -4.77
N SER A 27 3.51 2.57 -6.03
CA SER A 27 3.89 1.65 -7.12
C SER A 27 5.39 1.59 -7.38
N GLU A 28 6.06 2.73 -7.44
CA GLU A 28 7.49 2.84 -7.73
C GLU A 28 8.36 2.15 -6.65
N PHE A 29 8.01 2.35 -5.37
CA PHE A 29 8.75 1.72 -4.28
C PHE A 29 8.53 0.22 -4.21
N VAL A 30 7.31 -0.23 -4.49
CA VAL A 30 6.95 -1.65 -4.47
C VAL A 30 7.69 -2.43 -5.54
N VAL A 31 7.80 -1.91 -6.75
CA VAL A 31 8.51 -2.59 -7.86
C VAL A 31 9.97 -2.80 -7.51
N VAL A 32 10.69 -1.75 -7.12
CA VAL A 32 12.12 -1.82 -6.79
C VAL A 32 12.40 -2.78 -5.63
N LEU A 33 11.57 -2.73 -4.58
CA LEU A 33 11.73 -3.60 -3.42
C LEU A 33 11.38 -5.06 -3.72
N SER A 34 10.39 -5.32 -4.55
CA SER A 34 9.94 -6.68 -4.87
C SER A 34 10.99 -7.50 -5.58
N GLU A 35 11.79 -6.92 -6.47
CA GLU A 35 12.90 -7.61 -7.14
C GLU A 35 14.00 -8.03 -6.16
N ALA A 36 14.40 -7.13 -5.27
CA ALA A 36 15.40 -7.41 -4.24
C ALA A 36 14.92 -8.48 -3.25
N ILE A 37 13.63 -8.43 -2.88
CA ILE A 37 12.98 -9.38 -1.98
C ILE A 37 12.92 -10.78 -2.60
N LEU A 38 12.56 -10.90 -3.88
CA LEU A 38 12.51 -12.18 -4.59
C LEU A 38 13.89 -12.87 -4.58
N ALA A 39 14.97 -12.12 -4.89
CA ALA A 39 16.33 -12.64 -4.83
C ALA A 39 16.73 -13.09 -3.42
N GLY A 40 16.28 -12.38 -2.39
CA GLY A 40 16.48 -12.76 -0.99
C GLY A 40 15.74 -14.04 -0.61
N PHE A 41 14.49 -14.20 -1.05
CA PHE A 41 13.68 -15.39 -0.77
C PHE A 41 14.23 -16.64 -1.45
N THR A 42 14.72 -16.52 -2.68
CA THR A 42 15.32 -17.66 -3.41
C THR A 42 16.53 -18.23 -2.66
N ARG A 43 17.36 -17.40 -2.03
CA ARG A 43 18.51 -17.85 -1.22
C ARG A 43 18.10 -18.55 0.08
N LEU A 44 16.87 -18.33 0.53
CA LEU A 44 16.33 -18.88 1.79
C LEU A 44 15.29 -19.99 1.56
N ALA A 45 15.07 -20.41 0.30
CA ALA A 45 14.04 -21.37 -0.07
C ALA A 45 14.10 -22.67 0.73
N ASP A 46 15.30 -23.17 1.00
CA ASP A 46 15.55 -24.41 1.76
C ASP A 46 15.53 -24.20 3.29
N GLN A 47 15.28 -22.99 3.79
CA GLN A 47 15.35 -22.63 5.20
C GLN A 47 14.03 -22.00 5.69
N PRO A 48 12.95 -22.79 5.90
CA PRO A 48 11.61 -22.26 6.10
C PRO A 48 11.49 -21.28 7.28
N ALA A 49 12.18 -21.51 8.39
CA ALA A 49 12.15 -20.61 9.53
C ALA A 49 12.81 -19.24 9.25
N LYS A 50 13.85 -19.21 8.44
CA LYS A 50 14.49 -17.96 8.01
C LYS A 50 13.68 -17.26 6.95
N LEU A 51 13.07 -18.02 6.02
CA LEU A 51 12.17 -17.50 4.99
C LEU A 51 10.95 -16.82 5.62
N ALA A 52 10.33 -17.43 6.63
CA ALA A 52 9.19 -16.85 7.35
C ALA A 52 9.56 -15.50 8.02
N LYS A 53 10.74 -15.40 8.63
CA LYS A 53 11.23 -14.15 9.22
C LYS A 53 11.55 -13.10 8.15
N ALA A 54 12.17 -13.51 7.04
CA ALA A 54 12.46 -12.64 5.91
C ALA A 54 11.18 -12.08 5.27
N TYR A 55 10.14 -12.92 5.14
CA TYR A 55 8.83 -12.51 4.67
C TYR A 55 8.19 -11.43 5.56
N ALA A 56 8.16 -11.65 6.87
CA ALA A 56 7.64 -10.67 7.81
C ALA A 56 8.39 -9.32 7.75
N ARG A 57 9.73 -9.37 7.59
CA ARG A 57 10.57 -8.18 7.40
C ARG A 57 10.25 -7.46 6.08
N ALA A 58 10.11 -8.22 4.99
CA ALA A 58 9.81 -7.66 3.68
C ALA A 58 8.48 -6.90 3.69
N ILE A 59 7.42 -7.49 4.29
CA ILE A 59 6.13 -6.81 4.47
C ILE A 59 6.30 -5.51 5.26
N ALA A 60 7.02 -5.54 6.38
CA ALA A 60 7.22 -4.34 7.20
C ALA A 60 7.98 -3.24 6.46
N MET A 61 8.99 -3.60 5.65
CA MET A 61 9.73 -2.66 4.81
C MET A 61 8.85 -2.01 3.75
N ILE A 62 8.05 -2.79 3.03
CA ILE A 62 7.16 -2.25 2.01
C ILE A 62 6.09 -1.38 2.64
N LEU A 63 5.44 -1.85 3.71
CA LEU A 63 4.40 -1.08 4.38
C LEU A 63 4.93 0.20 5.04
N SER A 64 6.22 0.25 5.42
CA SER A 64 6.81 1.48 5.97
C SER A 64 6.87 2.64 4.96
N LEU A 65 6.83 2.34 3.67
CA LEU A 65 6.79 3.34 2.60
C LEU A 65 5.37 3.48 2.01
N SER A 66 4.72 2.35 1.70
CA SER A 66 3.42 2.38 1.04
C SER A 66 2.29 2.86 1.95
N LEU A 67 2.25 2.44 3.22
CA LEU A 67 1.16 2.79 4.12
C LEU A 67 1.02 4.31 4.33
N PRO A 68 2.09 5.08 4.68
CA PRO A 68 1.98 6.54 4.79
C PRO A 68 1.71 7.21 3.44
N ALA A 69 2.23 6.66 2.34
CA ALA A 69 2.01 7.20 1.00
C ALA A 69 0.55 7.05 0.55
N ASP A 70 -0.03 5.86 0.73
CA ASP A 70 -1.41 5.55 0.36
C ASP A 70 -2.42 6.29 1.28
N ILE A 71 -2.18 6.36 2.58
CA ILE A 71 -3.00 7.19 3.49
C ILE A 71 -2.82 8.68 3.17
N GLY A 72 -1.60 9.09 2.84
CA GLY A 72 -1.32 10.47 2.42
C GLY A 72 -2.14 10.90 1.21
N ILE A 73 -2.10 10.12 0.12
CA ILE A 73 -2.86 10.45 -1.10
C ILE A 73 -4.38 10.40 -0.85
N ALA A 74 -4.87 9.49 -0.01
CA ALA A 74 -6.28 9.45 0.35
C ALA A 74 -6.74 10.72 1.06
N LEU A 75 -5.91 11.30 1.94
CA LEU A 75 -6.23 12.52 2.67
C LEU A 75 -6.16 13.77 1.80
N VAL A 76 -5.18 13.83 0.90
CA VAL A 76 -4.99 14.99 0.01
C VAL A 76 -5.65 14.81 -1.36
N ALA A 77 -6.56 13.85 -1.52
CA ALA A 77 -7.18 13.52 -2.80
C ALA A 77 -7.85 14.73 -3.45
N GLU A 78 -8.57 15.55 -2.68
CA GLU A 78 -9.27 16.74 -3.19
C GLU A 78 -8.28 17.81 -3.68
N PRO A 79 -7.34 18.36 -2.89
CA PRO A 79 -6.36 19.31 -3.39
C PRO A 79 -5.46 18.71 -4.48
N PHE A 80 -5.17 17.42 -4.46
CA PHE A 80 -4.43 16.75 -5.52
C PHE A 80 -5.17 16.79 -6.85
N VAL A 81 -6.47 16.50 -6.87
CA VAL A 81 -7.27 16.54 -8.10
C VAL A 81 -7.33 17.95 -8.66
N HIS A 82 -7.56 18.97 -7.83
CA HIS A 82 -7.60 20.37 -8.29
C HIS A 82 -6.27 20.86 -8.86
N VAL A 83 -5.14 20.45 -8.26
CA VAL A 83 -3.81 20.92 -8.66
C VAL A 83 -3.22 20.16 -9.83
N VAL A 84 -3.39 18.81 -9.83
CA VAL A 84 -2.68 17.93 -10.76
C VAL A 84 -3.57 17.46 -11.91
N LEU A 85 -4.85 17.13 -11.62
CA LEU A 85 -5.76 16.52 -12.60
C LEU A 85 -6.75 17.50 -13.23
N THR A 86 -6.99 18.66 -12.63
CA THR A 86 -8.03 19.63 -12.99
C THR A 86 -9.43 19.27 -12.50
N ASP A 87 -10.30 20.29 -12.37
CA ASP A 87 -11.67 20.17 -11.84
C ASP A 87 -12.56 19.19 -12.59
N ARG A 88 -12.21 18.89 -13.84
CA ARG A 88 -12.93 17.87 -14.63
C ARG A 88 -12.96 16.49 -13.97
N PHE A 89 -11.93 16.17 -13.16
CA PHE A 89 -11.77 14.89 -12.49
C PHE A 89 -12.19 14.89 -11.02
N ILE A 90 -13.01 15.87 -10.59
CA ILE A 90 -13.46 15.97 -9.19
C ILE A 90 -14.19 14.70 -8.72
N GLU A 91 -14.90 14.01 -9.63
CA GLU A 91 -15.55 12.74 -9.35
C GLU A 91 -14.55 11.59 -9.06
N ALA A 92 -13.28 11.76 -9.36
CA ALA A 92 -12.23 10.79 -9.00
C ALA A 92 -11.82 10.86 -7.51
N VAL A 93 -12.13 11.95 -6.79
CA VAL A 93 -11.76 12.11 -5.38
C VAL A 93 -12.21 10.91 -4.52
N PRO A 94 -13.48 10.52 -4.48
CA PRO A 94 -13.90 9.35 -3.70
C PRO A 94 -13.27 8.04 -4.20
N LEU A 95 -12.95 7.94 -5.49
CA LEU A 95 -12.28 6.78 -6.06
C LEU A 95 -10.85 6.69 -5.54
N ILE A 96 -10.09 7.79 -5.57
CA ILE A 96 -8.72 7.87 -5.03
C ILE A 96 -8.71 7.46 -3.57
N GLN A 97 -9.64 7.97 -2.77
CA GLN A 97 -9.74 7.65 -1.35
C GLN A 97 -9.95 6.15 -1.11
N ILE A 98 -10.91 5.53 -1.79
CA ILE A 98 -11.22 4.11 -1.61
C ILE A 98 -10.09 3.23 -2.17
N LEU A 99 -9.56 3.57 -3.35
CA LEU A 99 -8.53 2.78 -4.02
C LEU A 99 -7.15 2.89 -3.36
N ALA A 100 -6.87 3.96 -2.64
CA ALA A 100 -5.68 4.05 -1.79
C ALA A 100 -5.72 3.00 -0.66
N PHE A 101 -6.87 2.81 0.01
CA PHE A 101 -7.03 1.72 0.97
C PHE A 101 -6.91 0.33 0.32
N TYR A 102 -7.43 0.16 -0.89
CA TYR A 102 -7.22 -1.05 -1.68
C TYR A 102 -5.72 -1.30 -1.93
N GLY A 103 -4.96 -0.26 -2.30
CA GLY A 103 -3.51 -0.31 -2.51
C GLY A 103 -2.74 -0.85 -1.31
N ILE A 104 -3.05 -0.37 -0.09
CA ILE A 104 -2.45 -0.85 1.17
C ILE A 104 -2.61 -2.36 1.33
N LEU A 105 -3.83 -2.88 1.09
CA LEU A 105 -4.13 -4.30 1.26
C LEU A 105 -3.41 -5.17 0.22
N VAL A 106 -3.42 -4.74 -1.03
CA VAL A 106 -2.76 -5.45 -2.14
C VAL A 106 -1.24 -5.44 -1.97
N THR A 107 -0.67 -4.33 -1.56
CA THR A 107 0.77 -4.19 -1.30
C THR A 107 1.23 -5.13 -0.18
N GLY A 108 0.46 -5.24 0.90
CA GLY A 108 0.73 -6.18 1.98
C GLY A 108 0.74 -7.66 1.54
N LEU A 109 -0.03 -8.01 0.50
CA LEU A 109 -0.12 -9.37 -0.03
C LEU A 109 0.84 -9.66 -1.19
N GLY A 110 1.31 -8.63 -1.90
CA GLY A 110 2.09 -8.78 -3.14
C GLY A 110 3.30 -9.69 -3.02
N ASN A 111 3.93 -9.72 -1.86
CA ASN A 111 5.09 -10.57 -1.58
C ASN A 111 4.78 -12.06 -1.47
N MET A 112 3.52 -12.46 -1.33
CA MET A 112 3.13 -13.87 -1.30
C MET A 112 3.45 -14.57 -2.63
N HIS A 113 3.21 -13.90 -3.76
CA HIS A 113 3.56 -14.39 -5.09
C HIS A 113 5.07 -14.67 -5.20
N ALA A 114 5.90 -13.72 -4.76
CA ALA A 114 7.36 -13.85 -4.78
C ALA A 114 7.86 -15.05 -3.94
N VAL A 115 7.28 -15.28 -2.76
CA VAL A 115 7.64 -16.43 -1.92
C VAL A 115 7.31 -17.76 -2.60
N TYR A 116 6.11 -17.89 -3.19
CA TYR A 116 5.74 -19.14 -3.88
C TYR A 116 6.62 -19.42 -5.09
N ILE A 117 7.02 -18.39 -5.85
CA ILE A 117 7.98 -18.54 -6.95
C ILE A 117 9.34 -18.98 -6.42
N ALA A 118 9.84 -18.31 -5.37
CA ALA A 118 11.15 -18.59 -4.78
C ALA A 118 11.31 -20.04 -4.29
N VAL A 119 10.23 -20.63 -3.76
CA VAL A 119 10.23 -22.04 -3.29
C VAL A 119 9.81 -23.04 -4.37
N GLY A 120 9.70 -22.64 -5.63
CA GLY A 120 9.35 -23.53 -6.74
C GLY A 120 7.91 -24.02 -6.75
N ARG A 121 6.97 -23.30 -6.11
CA ARG A 121 5.54 -23.65 -6.03
C ARG A 121 4.63 -22.63 -6.74
N PRO A 122 4.90 -22.22 -8.00
CA PRO A 122 4.13 -21.19 -8.69
C PRO A 122 2.64 -21.55 -8.87
N ALA A 123 2.32 -22.86 -8.98
CA ALA A 123 0.94 -23.32 -9.08
C ALA A 123 0.06 -22.91 -7.90
N ARG A 124 0.63 -22.80 -6.68
CA ARG A 124 -0.10 -22.30 -5.50
C ARG A 124 -0.44 -20.82 -5.63
N SER A 125 0.48 -20.03 -6.12
CA SER A 125 0.24 -18.62 -6.39
C SER A 125 -0.82 -18.42 -7.47
N THR A 126 -0.78 -19.20 -8.56
CA THR A 126 -1.79 -19.17 -9.62
C THR A 126 -3.17 -19.57 -9.10
N ALA A 127 -3.26 -20.61 -8.27
CA ALA A 127 -4.52 -21.02 -7.66
C ALA A 127 -5.10 -19.90 -6.77
N TYR A 128 -4.28 -19.24 -5.97
CA TYR A 128 -4.71 -18.07 -5.18
C TYR A 128 -5.26 -16.95 -6.08
N GLN A 129 -4.54 -16.59 -7.16
CA GLN A 129 -4.97 -15.55 -8.10
C GLN A 129 -6.28 -15.93 -8.80
N ALA A 130 -6.49 -17.21 -9.12
CA ALA A 130 -7.73 -17.70 -9.71
C ALA A 130 -8.92 -17.54 -8.73
N ILE A 131 -8.72 -17.87 -7.44
CA ILE A 131 -9.74 -17.67 -6.40
C ILE A 131 -10.05 -16.20 -6.22
N ASP A 132 -9.02 -15.35 -6.10
CA ASP A 132 -9.18 -13.90 -5.97
C ASP A 132 -9.97 -13.32 -7.16
N THR A 133 -9.61 -13.71 -8.39
CA THR A 133 -10.31 -13.28 -9.60
C THR A 133 -11.77 -13.78 -9.65
N ALA A 134 -12.02 -15.02 -9.25
CA ALA A 134 -13.35 -15.60 -9.21
C ALA A 134 -14.30 -14.89 -8.23
N ILE A 135 -13.76 -14.32 -7.16
CA ILE A 135 -14.51 -13.53 -6.18
C ILE A 135 -14.64 -12.08 -6.64
N ARG A 136 -13.56 -11.51 -7.17
CA ARG A 136 -13.52 -10.12 -7.63
C ARG A 136 -14.51 -9.84 -8.75
N LEU A 137 -14.64 -10.74 -9.73
CA LEU A 137 -15.52 -10.51 -10.88
C LEU A 137 -17.00 -10.36 -10.49
N PRO A 138 -17.61 -11.24 -9.69
CA PRO A 138 -18.98 -11.06 -9.22
C PRO A 138 -19.15 -9.81 -8.37
N LEU A 139 -18.21 -9.51 -7.47
CA LEU A 139 -18.24 -8.30 -6.64
C LEU A 139 -18.21 -7.04 -7.50
N LEU A 140 -17.36 -7.00 -8.53
CA LEU A 140 -17.32 -5.89 -9.48
C LEU A 140 -18.64 -5.73 -10.22
N PHE A 141 -19.22 -6.83 -10.70
CA PHE A 141 -20.50 -6.77 -11.40
C PHE A 141 -21.61 -6.20 -10.52
N VAL A 142 -21.73 -6.68 -9.28
CA VAL A 142 -22.72 -6.18 -8.31
C VAL A 142 -22.40 -4.73 -7.91
N GLY A 143 -21.16 -4.42 -7.58
CA GLY A 143 -20.76 -3.06 -7.19
C GLY A 143 -21.07 -2.03 -8.28
N ILE A 144 -20.68 -2.33 -9.52
CA ILE A 144 -20.94 -1.44 -10.67
C ILE A 144 -22.44 -1.27 -10.90
N SER A 145 -23.23 -2.33 -10.81
CA SER A 145 -24.67 -2.26 -11.03
C SER A 145 -25.42 -1.45 -9.96
N MET A 146 -24.89 -1.38 -8.73
CA MET A 146 -25.53 -0.66 -7.62
C MET A 146 -25.08 0.80 -7.51
N LEU A 147 -23.80 1.09 -7.66
CA LEU A 147 -23.18 2.38 -7.34
C LEU A 147 -22.26 2.91 -8.45
N GLY A 148 -22.31 2.32 -9.66
CA GLY A 148 -21.48 2.77 -10.79
C GLY A 148 -19.97 2.63 -10.48
N MET A 149 -19.18 3.64 -10.84
CA MET A 149 -17.73 3.64 -10.65
C MET A 149 -17.29 3.59 -9.18
N VAL A 150 -18.03 4.24 -8.28
CA VAL A 150 -17.76 4.17 -6.84
C VAL A 150 -18.01 2.75 -6.30
N GLY A 151 -19.04 2.08 -6.81
CA GLY A 151 -19.30 0.67 -6.52
C GLY A 151 -18.20 -0.26 -7.00
N ALA A 152 -17.57 0.03 -8.13
CA ALA A 152 -16.37 -0.70 -8.57
C ALA A 152 -15.23 -0.56 -7.59
N ALA A 153 -14.93 0.65 -7.08
CA ALA A 153 -13.89 0.88 -6.09
C ALA A 153 -14.15 0.12 -4.78
N TRP A 154 -15.38 0.15 -4.27
CA TRP A 154 -15.77 -0.64 -3.10
C TRP A 154 -15.67 -2.15 -3.32
N ALA A 155 -16.02 -2.64 -4.50
CA ALA A 155 -15.88 -4.05 -4.86
C ALA A 155 -14.42 -4.48 -4.89
N MET A 156 -13.52 -3.63 -5.41
CA MET A 156 -12.06 -3.86 -5.37
C MET A 156 -11.56 -3.94 -3.92
N LEU A 157 -11.94 -2.99 -3.07
CA LEU A 157 -11.56 -2.99 -1.66
C LEU A 157 -12.08 -4.23 -0.92
N ALA A 158 -13.35 -4.60 -1.14
CA ALA A 158 -13.93 -5.81 -0.55
C ALA A 158 -13.22 -7.09 -1.00
N SER A 159 -12.88 -7.19 -2.31
CA SER A 159 -12.09 -8.33 -2.81
C SER A 159 -10.70 -8.40 -2.19
N ALA A 160 -10.03 -7.25 -1.98
CA ALA A 160 -8.72 -7.21 -1.35
C ALA A 160 -8.76 -7.62 0.12
N ILE A 161 -9.81 -7.24 0.87
CA ILE A 161 -10.01 -7.71 2.25
C ILE A 161 -10.14 -9.24 2.28
N PHE A 162 -10.95 -9.81 1.37
CA PHE A 162 -11.07 -11.26 1.26
C PHE A 162 -9.75 -11.91 0.87
N GLY A 163 -9.06 -11.35 -0.13
CA GLY A 163 -7.72 -11.78 -0.56
C GLY A 163 -6.71 -11.76 0.59
N LEU A 164 -6.74 -10.73 1.44
CA LEU A 164 -5.88 -10.63 2.62
C LEU A 164 -6.14 -11.79 3.60
N ILE A 165 -7.39 -12.10 3.88
CA ILE A 165 -7.76 -13.20 4.78
C ILE A 165 -7.27 -14.54 4.22
N VAL A 166 -7.58 -14.84 2.96
CA VAL A 166 -7.15 -16.09 2.31
C VAL A 166 -5.63 -16.17 2.22
N GLY A 167 -4.97 -15.07 1.82
CA GLY A 167 -3.51 -14.99 1.74
C GLY A 167 -2.84 -15.19 3.10
N ALA A 168 -3.36 -14.58 4.16
CA ALA A 168 -2.86 -14.77 5.52
C ALA A 168 -2.96 -16.23 5.97
N VAL A 169 -4.09 -16.89 5.71
CA VAL A 169 -4.26 -18.33 6.01
C VAL A 169 -3.26 -19.19 5.25
N LEU A 170 -3.07 -18.93 3.97
CA LEU A 170 -2.14 -19.69 3.14
C LEU A 170 -0.69 -19.51 3.56
N ILE A 171 -0.25 -18.29 3.85
CA ILE A 171 1.11 -18.00 4.30
C ILE A 171 1.40 -18.62 5.67
N VAL A 172 0.46 -18.56 6.60
CA VAL A 172 0.61 -19.22 7.91
C VAL A 172 0.72 -20.72 7.74
N ARG A 173 -0.17 -21.31 6.94
CA ARG A 173 -0.24 -22.78 6.73
C ARG A 173 0.98 -23.33 5.99
N ASP A 174 1.39 -22.68 4.90
CA ASP A 174 2.39 -23.23 3.98
C ASP A 174 3.83 -22.90 4.41
N PHE A 175 4.03 -21.80 5.15
CA PHE A 175 5.37 -21.30 5.53
C PHE A 175 5.56 -21.11 7.04
N GLY A 176 4.52 -21.32 7.86
CA GLY A 176 4.62 -21.14 9.31
C GLY A 176 4.86 -19.70 9.74
N VAL A 177 4.48 -18.72 8.91
CA VAL A 177 4.67 -17.30 9.24
C VAL A 177 3.76 -16.91 10.40
N SER A 178 4.33 -16.28 11.43
CA SER A 178 3.56 -15.80 12.58
C SER A 178 2.91 -14.45 12.25
N LEU A 179 1.59 -14.38 12.25
CA LEU A 179 0.84 -13.12 12.09
C LEU A 179 1.17 -12.14 13.23
N SER A 180 1.34 -12.62 14.46
CA SER A 180 1.78 -11.78 15.58
C SER A 180 3.20 -11.22 15.36
N GLY A 181 4.06 -11.98 14.67
CA GLY A 181 5.39 -11.53 14.27
C GLY A 181 5.34 -10.38 13.25
N ILE A 182 4.45 -10.47 12.26
CA ILE A 182 4.20 -9.38 11.30
C ILE A 182 3.65 -8.16 12.03
N LEU A 183 2.64 -8.35 12.87
CA LEU A 183 1.99 -7.25 13.61
C LEU A 183 2.98 -6.50 14.50
N LYS A 184 3.89 -7.23 15.15
CA LYS A 184 4.98 -6.64 15.96
C LYS A 184 6.00 -5.81 15.16
N GLN A 185 6.06 -5.97 13.86
CA GLN A 185 6.95 -5.17 13.00
C GLN A 185 6.20 -3.98 12.37
N VAL A 186 4.91 -4.15 12.08
CA VAL A 186 4.10 -3.16 11.36
C VAL A 186 3.43 -2.15 12.29
N TRP A 187 3.22 -2.46 13.58
CA TRP A 187 2.47 -1.59 14.50
C TRP A 187 3.04 -0.16 14.62
N ARG A 188 4.40 -0.03 14.62
CA ARG A 188 5.07 1.28 14.70
C ARG A 188 4.78 2.11 13.45
N VAL A 189 4.85 1.48 12.30
CA VAL A 189 4.53 2.09 11.01
C VAL A 189 3.06 2.55 11.00
N ALA A 190 2.15 1.67 11.43
CA ALA A 190 0.71 1.99 11.50
C ALA A 190 0.45 3.15 12.47
N PHE A 191 1.09 3.15 13.64
CA PHE A 191 0.92 4.21 14.64
C PHE A 191 1.51 5.55 14.17
N ALA A 192 2.72 5.54 13.58
CA ALA A 192 3.33 6.72 12.98
C ALA A 192 2.48 7.30 11.83
N THR A 193 1.91 6.43 10.99
CA THR A 193 0.97 6.85 9.93
C THR A 193 -0.31 7.43 10.51
N GLY A 194 -0.82 6.90 11.61
CA GLY A 194 -1.98 7.46 12.32
C GLY A 194 -1.70 8.87 12.83
N ILE A 195 -0.54 9.12 13.44
CA ILE A 195 -0.11 10.46 13.88
C ILE A 195 0.02 11.40 12.68
N MET A 196 0.63 10.94 11.60
CA MET A 196 0.73 11.69 10.35
C MET A 196 -0.66 12.05 9.82
N ALA A 197 -1.58 11.09 9.77
CA ALA A 197 -2.93 11.32 9.27
C ALA A 197 -3.68 12.39 10.06
N LEU A 198 -3.56 12.39 11.40
CA LEU A 198 -4.15 13.41 12.26
C LEU A 198 -3.54 14.79 12.01
N ALA A 199 -2.21 14.88 11.86
CA ALA A 199 -1.53 16.13 11.58
C ALA A 199 -1.92 16.71 10.21
N VAL A 200 -1.95 15.87 9.17
CA VAL A 200 -2.37 16.26 7.82
C VAL A 200 -3.83 16.72 7.82
N SER A 201 -4.73 15.97 8.46
CA SER A 201 -6.15 16.35 8.57
C SER A 201 -6.32 17.69 9.30
N TYR A 202 -5.52 17.95 10.33
CA TYR A 202 -5.54 19.24 11.05
C TYR A 202 -5.13 20.39 10.14
N VAL A 203 -4.06 20.23 9.33
CA VAL A 203 -3.62 21.27 8.38
C VAL A 203 -4.68 21.50 7.30
N LEU A 204 -5.32 20.44 6.78
CA LEU A 204 -6.41 20.56 5.80
C LEU A 204 -7.59 21.38 6.32
N MET A 205 -7.89 21.29 7.63
CA MET A 205 -8.96 22.10 8.25
C MET A 205 -8.59 23.56 8.46
N GLN A 206 -7.30 23.91 8.56
CA GLN A 206 -6.82 25.27 8.82
C GLN A 206 -6.56 26.07 7.54
N VAL A 207 -6.15 25.41 6.46
CA VAL A 207 -5.86 26.04 5.17
C VAL A 207 -7.14 26.10 4.34
N GLY A 208 -7.60 27.31 3.98
CA GLY A 208 -8.80 27.51 3.18
C GLY A 208 -8.70 26.87 1.79
N GLN A 209 -9.84 26.47 1.25
CA GLN A 209 -9.96 25.76 -0.05
C GLN A 209 -9.51 26.62 -1.26
N GLU A 210 -9.36 27.94 -1.11
CA GLU A 210 -8.95 28.85 -2.20
C GLU A 210 -7.47 28.72 -2.59
N ALA A 211 -6.67 27.97 -1.82
CA ALA A 211 -5.23 27.82 -2.02
C ALA A 211 -4.77 26.35 -2.14
N TYR A 212 -5.40 25.58 -3.04
CA TYR A 212 -5.12 24.14 -3.19
C TYR A 212 -3.63 23.80 -3.37
N VAL A 213 -2.86 24.61 -4.09
CA VAL A 213 -1.41 24.39 -4.26
C VAL A 213 -0.67 24.49 -2.93
N VAL A 214 -0.96 25.54 -2.14
CA VAL A 214 -0.34 25.74 -0.82
C VAL A 214 -0.79 24.64 0.13
N GLN A 215 -2.06 24.28 0.09
CA GLN A 215 -2.64 23.21 0.89
C GLN A 215 -1.97 21.86 0.58
N LEU A 216 -1.79 21.50 -0.70
CA LEU A 216 -1.13 20.27 -1.12
C LEU A 216 0.34 20.23 -0.67
N LEU A 217 1.10 21.32 -0.92
CA LEU A 217 2.51 21.36 -0.53
C LEU A 217 2.70 21.34 0.99
N ALA A 218 1.89 22.10 1.73
CA ALA A 218 1.97 22.15 3.19
C ALA A 218 1.61 20.79 3.82
N THR A 219 0.57 20.13 3.34
CA THR A 219 0.13 18.83 3.86
C THR A 219 1.12 17.71 3.54
N VAL A 220 1.69 17.68 2.33
CA VAL A 220 2.72 16.70 1.95
C VAL A 220 3.98 16.92 2.79
N ALA A 221 4.48 18.17 2.91
CA ALA A 221 5.66 18.49 3.71
C ALA A 221 5.45 18.13 5.19
N MET A 222 4.30 18.52 5.76
CA MET A 222 3.93 18.17 7.13
C MET A 222 3.83 16.66 7.32
N GLY A 223 3.20 15.95 6.37
CA GLY A 223 3.07 14.50 6.41
C GLY A 223 4.42 13.80 6.48
N ILE A 224 5.37 14.18 5.62
CA ILE A 224 6.73 13.62 5.61
C ILE A 224 7.44 13.88 6.95
N VAL A 225 7.44 15.13 7.42
CA VAL A 225 8.14 15.52 8.66
C VAL A 225 7.55 14.78 9.87
N VAL A 226 6.22 14.76 9.99
CA VAL A 226 5.53 14.11 11.13
C VAL A 226 5.71 12.61 11.08
N TYR A 227 5.59 11.97 9.90
CA TYR A 227 5.77 10.53 9.77
C TYR A 227 7.18 10.10 10.15
N VAL A 228 8.20 10.73 9.57
CA VAL A 228 9.61 10.42 9.83
C VAL A 228 9.96 10.68 11.31
N GLY A 229 9.50 11.81 11.86
CA GLY A 229 9.70 12.16 13.27
C GLY A 229 9.02 11.18 14.23
N ALA A 230 7.78 10.80 13.96
CA ALA A 230 7.04 9.81 14.76
C ALA A 230 7.67 8.43 14.68
N LEU A 231 8.03 7.96 13.48
CA LEU A 231 8.67 6.66 13.27
C LEU A 231 10.02 6.60 13.98
N ALA A 232 10.87 7.63 13.86
CA ALA A 232 12.15 7.71 14.54
C ALA A 232 11.99 7.72 16.07
N SER A 233 11.02 8.49 16.58
CA SER A 233 10.72 8.55 18.01
C SER A 233 10.27 7.19 18.57
N LEU A 234 9.36 6.51 17.87
CA LEU A 234 8.88 5.18 18.24
C LEU A 234 10.00 4.13 18.20
N TRP A 235 10.90 4.22 17.22
CA TRP A 235 12.05 3.33 17.12
C TRP A 235 13.02 3.51 18.30
N HIS A 236 13.31 4.77 18.69
CA HIS A 236 14.13 5.06 19.87
C HIS A 236 13.48 4.57 21.17
N LEU A 237 12.19 4.80 21.36
CA LEU A 237 11.43 4.36 22.54
C LEU A 237 11.32 2.82 22.62
N SER A 238 11.36 2.13 21.49
CA SER A 238 11.29 0.66 21.43
C SER A 238 12.65 -0.04 21.59
N ASN A 239 13.69 0.64 22.05
CA ASN A 239 15.06 0.10 22.23
C ASN A 239 15.73 -0.34 20.92
N ARG A 240 15.47 0.35 19.82
CA ARG A 240 16.09 0.15 18.50
C ARG A 240 16.04 -1.30 18.00
N PRO A 241 14.87 -1.93 17.94
CA PRO A 241 14.77 -3.30 17.44
C PRO A 241 15.10 -3.36 15.96
N ASP A 242 15.59 -4.52 15.50
CA ASP A 242 15.82 -4.81 14.09
C ASP A 242 14.52 -4.60 13.31
N GLY A 243 14.48 -3.62 12.43
CA GLY A 243 13.29 -3.26 11.66
C GLY A 243 13.64 -2.52 10.36
N PRO A 244 12.63 -2.03 9.63
CA PRO A 244 12.84 -1.26 8.42
C PRO A 244 13.69 -0.01 8.64
N GLU A 245 13.65 0.58 9.84
CA GLU A 245 14.40 1.77 10.22
C GLU A 245 15.92 1.51 10.22
N GLN A 246 16.35 0.35 10.73
CA GLN A 246 17.77 -0.01 10.76
C GLN A 246 18.31 -0.26 9.36
N PHE A 247 17.51 -0.89 8.49
CA PHE A 247 17.88 -1.08 7.09
C PHE A 247 18.08 0.25 6.37
N ALA A 248 17.21 1.23 6.58
CA ALA A 248 17.34 2.57 6.00
C ALA A 248 18.63 3.27 6.47
N ILE A 249 18.96 3.18 7.76
CA ILE A 249 20.20 3.75 8.33
C ILE A 249 21.43 3.05 7.76
N ASP A 250 21.42 1.73 7.67
CA ASP A 250 22.55 0.96 7.14
C ASP A 250 22.76 1.24 5.65
N TRP A 251 21.68 1.39 4.89
CA TRP A 251 21.74 1.73 3.47
C TRP A 251 22.32 3.14 3.25
N VAL A 252 21.89 4.13 4.01
CA VAL A 252 22.43 5.50 3.96
C VAL A 252 23.89 5.49 4.36
N SER A 253 24.24 4.82 5.46
CA SER A 253 25.63 4.77 5.97
C SER A 253 26.59 4.06 5.01
N SER A 254 26.12 3.04 4.28
CA SER A 254 26.94 2.34 3.27
C SER A 254 27.25 3.21 2.06
N ARG A 255 26.30 4.08 1.65
CA ARG A 255 26.53 5.02 0.54
C ARG A 255 27.55 6.11 0.89
N PHE A 256 27.53 6.59 2.12
CA PHE A 256 28.52 7.60 2.58
C PHE A 256 29.93 6.99 2.77
N LYS A 257 30.04 5.67 3.08
CA LYS A 257 31.33 4.97 3.16
C LYS A 257 31.94 4.61 1.80
N SER A 258 31.15 4.45 0.75
CA SER A 258 31.64 4.15 -0.59
C SER A 258 32.06 5.40 -1.38
N SER A 259 31.89 6.60 -0.82
CA SER A 259 32.27 7.88 -1.42
C SER A 259 33.58 8.46 -0.83
N GLN A 260 34.24 7.71 0.05
CA GLN A 260 35.61 7.98 0.56
C GLN A 260 36.57 6.90 0.07
#